data_30ad467a2f8de20827971800de0d06ce
#
_entry.id   30ad467a2f8de20827971800de0d06ce
#
_cell.length_a   1.000
_cell.length_b   1.000
_cell.length_c   1.000
_cell.angle_alpha   90.00
_cell.angle_beta   90.00
_cell.angle_gamma   90.00
#
_symmetry.space_group_name_H-M   'P 1'
#
loop_
_entity.id
_entity.type
_entity.pdbx_description
1 polymer ?
#
loop_
_entity_poly.entity_id
_entity_poly.type
_entity_poly.pdbx_seq_one_letter_code
_entity_poly.pdbx_strand_id
1 'polypeptide(L)'
;ADKGAKFFRGELERRDAKVASWVYRNLFLYPKGLSQISKTVLGPFTHSRNFFSAGAFAGANGIFFHDPRTIAKAFKRAFGEVQVGTRSEAANKEYRELLRLGVVNSNTKMGDLRNLLKDVKFGEGVATTDNMVKPFFKAMGRIKNVAQDLYVAEDDFWKITNYAVEMERMGQAYAKAGIKRTTQQLKEEAADIVKNTVPNYAYVSDTVRALRRFPIGNFMSFPSEIIRTTGNIARRALREIRDPKTGKINPITSTNPLKGIGLRRLLGMAMTHTMIPAGLTAGGMA
;
A
#
# COMPACT_ATOMS: atom_id res chain seq x y z
N ALA A 1 -58.90 6.41 12.32
CA ALA A 1 -58.31 5.05 12.24
C ALA A 1 -57.02 5.01 11.36
N ASP A 2 -56.92 5.80 10.31
CA ASP A 2 -55.82 5.70 9.31
C ASP A 2 -54.45 6.27 9.79
N LYS A 3 -54.44 7.29 10.66
CA LYS A 3 -53.18 7.88 11.19
C LYS A 3 -52.49 6.97 12.19
N GLY A 4 -53.24 6.20 13.00
CA GLY A 4 -52.67 5.23 13.93
C GLY A 4 -52.04 4.04 13.21
N ALA A 5 -52.69 3.52 12.16
CA ALA A 5 -52.14 2.42 11.36
C ALA A 5 -50.85 2.76 10.63
N LYS A 6 -50.73 3.99 10.12
CA LYS A 6 -49.49 4.51 9.50
C LYS A 6 -48.34 4.68 10.49
N PHE A 7 -48.68 5.14 11.71
CA PHE A 7 -47.70 5.26 12.80
C PHE A 7 -47.13 3.89 13.20
N PHE A 8 -48.01 2.90 13.45
CA PHE A 8 -47.60 1.56 13.82
C PHE A 8 -46.82 0.83 12.72
N ARG A 9 -47.18 1.03 11.45
CA ARG A 9 -46.44 0.47 10.32
C ARG A 9 -45.02 1.07 10.22
N GLY A 10 -44.88 2.37 10.39
CA GLY A 10 -43.60 3.04 10.43
C GLY A 10 -42.72 2.64 11.64
N GLU A 11 -43.33 2.31 12.79
CA GLU A 11 -42.61 1.80 13.97
C GLU A 11 -42.15 0.36 13.77
N LEU A 12 -42.99 -0.52 13.16
CA LEU A 12 -42.63 -1.90 12.81
C LEU A 12 -41.47 -1.91 11.79
N GLU A 13 -41.55 -1.12 10.72
CA GLU A 13 -40.48 -1.01 9.72
C GLU A 13 -39.16 -0.50 10.34
N ARG A 14 -39.23 0.42 11.30
CA ARG A 14 -38.03 0.90 12.04
C ARG A 14 -37.46 -0.18 12.96
N ARG A 15 -38.29 -0.99 13.61
CA ARG A 15 -37.85 -2.12 14.44
C ARG A 15 -37.21 -3.20 13.61
N ASP A 16 -37.81 -3.56 12.47
CA ASP A 16 -37.26 -4.57 11.56
C ASP A 16 -35.93 -4.10 10.94
N ALA A 17 -35.80 -2.82 10.57
CA ALA A 17 -34.55 -2.24 10.13
C ALA A 17 -33.47 -2.23 11.22
N LYS A 18 -33.84 -1.98 12.49
CA LYS A 18 -32.90 -2.06 13.63
C LYS A 18 -32.46 -3.49 13.91
N VAL A 19 -33.41 -4.46 13.88
CA VAL A 19 -33.12 -5.89 14.07
C VAL A 19 -32.24 -6.40 12.92
N ALA A 20 -32.60 -6.10 11.69
CA ALA A 20 -31.80 -6.46 10.52
C ALA A 20 -30.38 -5.84 10.57
N SER A 21 -30.28 -4.59 10.96
CA SER A 21 -29.00 -3.90 11.18
C SER A 21 -28.18 -4.54 12.30
N TRP A 22 -28.81 -4.93 13.40
CA TRP A 22 -28.17 -5.62 14.52
C TRP A 22 -27.66 -7.01 14.11
N VAL A 23 -28.49 -7.81 13.42
CA VAL A 23 -28.15 -9.13 12.89
C VAL A 23 -26.97 -9.01 11.93
N TYR A 24 -27.05 -8.09 10.96
CA TYR A 24 -25.98 -7.87 9.99
C TYR A 24 -24.66 -7.48 10.66
N ARG A 25 -24.69 -6.59 11.66
CA ARG A 25 -23.50 -6.18 12.39
C ARG A 25 -22.87 -7.30 13.18
N ASN A 26 -23.67 -8.05 13.95
CA ASN A 26 -23.13 -9.03 14.89
C ASN A 26 -22.81 -10.38 14.25
N LEU A 27 -23.56 -10.81 13.24
CA LEU A 27 -23.31 -12.08 12.56
C LEU A 27 -22.36 -11.97 11.37
N PHE A 28 -22.25 -10.81 10.75
CA PHE A 28 -21.40 -10.65 9.56
C PHE A 28 -20.25 -9.67 9.75
N LEU A 29 -20.50 -8.42 10.16
CA LEU A 29 -19.44 -7.41 10.22
C LEU A 29 -18.45 -7.66 11.35
N TYR A 30 -18.91 -8.07 12.52
CA TYR A 30 -18.04 -8.32 13.67
C TYR A 30 -17.09 -9.51 13.46
N PRO A 31 -17.59 -10.74 13.10
CA PRO A 31 -16.70 -11.85 12.80
C PRO A 31 -15.79 -11.60 11.61
N LYS A 32 -16.29 -10.87 10.58
CA LYS A 32 -15.51 -10.43 9.44
C LYS A 32 -14.36 -9.49 9.87
N GLY A 33 -14.64 -8.48 10.69
CA GLY A 33 -13.64 -7.53 11.20
C GLY A 33 -12.56 -8.22 12.04
N LEU A 34 -12.97 -9.11 12.95
CA LEU A 34 -12.03 -9.93 13.75
C LEU A 34 -11.16 -10.83 12.87
N SER A 35 -11.76 -11.52 11.91
CA SER A 35 -11.03 -12.37 10.96
C SER A 35 -10.04 -11.56 10.12
N GLN A 36 -10.44 -10.36 9.68
CA GLN A 36 -9.54 -9.48 8.94
C GLN A 36 -8.37 -9.01 9.81
N ILE A 37 -8.61 -8.52 11.02
CA ILE A 37 -7.53 -8.06 11.93
C ILE A 37 -6.58 -9.23 12.23
N SER A 38 -7.13 -10.39 12.55
CA SER A 38 -6.33 -11.59 12.83
C SER A 38 -5.44 -11.97 11.64
N LYS A 39 -6.00 -11.97 10.44
CA LYS A 39 -5.29 -12.39 9.22
C LYS A 39 -4.36 -11.31 8.65
N THR A 40 -4.69 -10.02 8.79
CA THR A 40 -3.93 -8.95 8.14
C THR A 40 -2.93 -8.27 9.09
N VAL A 41 -3.31 -8.05 10.34
CA VAL A 41 -2.51 -7.27 11.30
C VAL A 41 -1.72 -8.17 12.25
N LEU A 42 -2.27 -9.32 12.64
CA LEU A 42 -1.65 -10.22 13.61
C LEU A 42 -0.95 -11.43 12.98
N GLY A 43 -1.16 -11.69 11.68
CA GLY A 43 -0.62 -12.85 11.00
C GLY A 43 0.83 -12.65 10.52
N PRO A 44 1.85 -13.33 11.09
CA PRO A 44 3.24 -13.19 10.64
C PRO A 44 3.42 -13.58 9.17
N PHE A 45 2.71 -14.57 8.68
CA PHE A 45 2.70 -14.94 7.26
C PHE A 45 2.17 -13.82 6.34
N THR A 46 1.20 -13.06 6.82
CA THR A 46 0.67 -11.91 6.05
C THR A 46 1.69 -10.79 5.97
N HIS A 47 2.40 -10.51 7.05
CA HIS A 47 3.48 -9.54 7.07
C HIS A 47 4.59 -9.94 6.09
N SER A 48 5.07 -11.18 6.17
CA SER A 48 6.07 -11.68 5.22
C SER A 48 5.58 -11.57 3.78
N ARG A 49 4.36 -12.00 3.49
CA ARG A 49 3.77 -11.92 2.14
C ARG A 49 3.65 -10.48 1.65
N ASN A 50 3.22 -9.55 2.50
CA ASN A 50 3.12 -8.13 2.14
C ASN A 50 4.48 -7.52 1.87
N PHE A 51 5.47 -7.82 2.72
CA PHE A 51 6.84 -7.37 2.54
C PHE A 51 7.44 -7.86 1.21
N PHE A 52 7.34 -9.17 0.92
CA PHE A 52 7.84 -9.72 -0.34
C PHE A 52 7.06 -9.23 -1.56
N SER A 53 5.75 -9.06 -1.45
CA SER A 53 4.95 -8.48 -2.53
C SER A 53 5.35 -7.04 -2.84
N ALA A 54 5.59 -6.23 -1.83
CA ALA A 54 6.09 -4.87 -2.03
C ALA A 54 7.51 -4.86 -2.61
N GLY A 55 8.36 -5.80 -2.20
CA GLY A 55 9.68 -6.05 -2.81
C GLY A 55 9.59 -6.46 -4.28
N ALA A 56 8.58 -7.24 -4.67
CA ALA A 56 8.33 -7.58 -6.06
C ALA A 56 8.04 -6.35 -6.93
N PHE A 57 7.28 -5.37 -6.42
CA PHE A 57 7.08 -4.10 -7.12
C PHE A 57 8.35 -3.26 -7.22
N ALA A 58 9.23 -3.31 -6.22
CA ALA A 58 10.57 -2.73 -6.31
C ALA A 58 11.39 -3.40 -7.42
N GLY A 59 11.32 -4.72 -7.51
CA GLY A 59 11.92 -5.50 -8.61
C GLY A 59 11.34 -5.11 -9.97
N ALA A 60 10.02 -5.02 -10.10
CA ALA A 60 9.34 -4.59 -11.32
C ALA A 60 9.72 -3.16 -11.73
N ASN A 61 10.00 -2.27 -10.78
CA ASN A 61 10.58 -0.95 -11.03
C ASN A 61 12.05 -0.99 -11.47
N GLY A 62 12.66 -2.16 -11.57
CA GLY A 62 14.05 -2.35 -11.99
C GLY A 62 15.07 -1.87 -10.96
N ILE A 63 14.70 -1.78 -9.68
CA ILE A 63 15.57 -1.30 -8.60
C ILE A 63 16.77 -2.23 -8.44
N PHE A 64 16.54 -3.55 -8.46
CA PHE A 64 17.60 -4.55 -8.28
C PHE A 64 18.61 -4.63 -9.43
N PHE A 65 18.35 -3.94 -10.54
CA PHE A 65 19.31 -3.79 -11.66
C PHE A 65 20.15 -2.51 -11.56
N HIS A 66 20.06 -1.82 -10.44
CA HIS A 66 20.91 -0.65 -10.18
C HIS A 66 22.18 -1.05 -9.40
N ASP A 67 23.07 -0.08 -9.20
CA ASP A 67 24.30 -0.30 -8.43
C ASP A 67 24.00 -0.84 -7.02
N PRO A 68 24.58 -2.00 -6.62
CA PRO A 68 24.31 -2.60 -5.31
C PRO A 68 24.63 -1.68 -4.13
N ARG A 69 25.61 -0.78 -4.27
CA ARG A 69 25.97 0.17 -3.22
C ARG A 69 24.88 1.20 -2.99
N THR A 70 24.24 1.66 -4.07
CA THR A 70 23.08 2.55 -4.00
C THR A 70 21.90 1.85 -3.34
N ILE A 71 21.65 0.59 -3.70
CA ILE A 71 20.58 -0.20 -3.08
C ILE A 71 20.83 -0.40 -1.59
N ALA A 72 22.06 -0.74 -1.20
CA ALA A 72 22.43 -0.91 0.21
C ALA A 72 22.28 0.40 1.01
N LYS A 73 22.66 1.53 0.45
CA LYS A 73 22.45 2.86 1.06
C LYS A 73 20.95 3.16 1.21
N ALA A 74 20.16 2.87 0.18
CA ALA A 74 18.71 3.08 0.22
C ALA A 74 18.04 2.21 1.30
N PHE A 75 18.45 0.95 1.44
CA PHE A 75 17.99 0.07 2.50
C PHE A 75 18.35 0.59 3.89
N LYS A 76 19.63 0.97 4.10
CA LYS A 76 20.08 1.56 5.37
C LYS A 76 19.26 2.80 5.75
N ARG A 77 19.00 3.67 4.77
CA ARG A 77 18.16 4.85 4.94
C ARG A 77 16.74 4.45 5.32
N ALA A 78 16.10 3.55 4.56
CA ALA A 78 14.75 3.10 4.82
C ALA A 78 14.61 2.48 6.22
N PHE A 79 15.55 1.64 6.64
CA PHE A 79 15.58 1.10 8.01
C PHE A 79 15.62 2.19 9.09
N GLY A 80 16.45 3.23 8.90
CA GLY A 80 16.54 4.34 9.84
C GLY A 80 15.24 5.17 9.90
N GLU A 81 14.57 5.33 8.78
CA GLU A 81 13.36 6.16 8.68
C GLU A 81 12.07 5.43 9.12
N VAL A 82 12.01 4.08 9.04
CA VAL A 82 10.82 3.32 9.47
C VAL A 82 10.82 2.98 10.97
N GLN A 83 11.91 3.15 11.69
CA GLN A 83 12.00 2.86 13.12
C GLN A 83 11.15 3.82 13.94
N VAL A 84 9.92 3.41 14.26
CA VAL A 84 8.99 4.21 15.07
C VAL A 84 9.48 4.29 16.52
N GLY A 85 9.52 5.51 17.07
CA GLY A 85 9.93 5.75 18.47
C GLY A 85 11.43 5.85 18.71
N THR A 86 12.28 5.38 17.78
CA THR A 86 13.76 5.41 17.91
C THR A 86 14.45 6.19 16.78
N ARG A 87 13.68 6.88 15.94
CA ARG A 87 14.22 7.71 14.86
C ARG A 87 15.12 8.81 15.40
N SER A 88 16.30 8.98 14.80
CA SER A 88 17.11 10.17 15.01
C SER A 88 16.36 11.44 14.58
N GLU A 89 16.76 12.60 15.05
CA GLU A 89 16.15 13.87 14.65
C GLU A 89 16.24 14.10 13.14
N ALA A 90 17.38 13.75 12.53
CA ALA A 90 17.56 13.80 11.09
C ALA A 90 16.58 12.87 10.34
N ALA A 91 16.45 11.62 10.77
CA ALA A 91 15.50 10.67 10.19
C ALA A 91 14.05 11.14 10.34
N ASN A 92 13.69 11.78 11.44
CA ASN A 92 12.36 12.37 11.65
C ASN A 92 12.09 13.53 10.68
N LYS A 93 13.08 14.37 10.41
CA LYS A 93 12.96 15.48 9.45
C LYS A 93 12.77 14.94 8.03
N GLU A 94 13.56 13.95 7.63
CA GLU A 94 13.45 13.29 6.32
C GLU A 94 12.11 12.58 6.16
N TYR A 95 11.65 11.85 7.15
CA TYR A 95 10.35 11.17 7.13
C TYR A 95 9.19 12.17 6.99
N ARG A 96 9.23 13.32 7.69
CA ARG A 96 8.23 14.38 7.52
C ARG A 96 8.23 14.96 6.11
N GLU A 97 9.38 15.08 5.47
CA GLU A 97 9.47 15.50 4.08
C GLU A 97 8.84 14.47 3.14
N LEU A 98 9.08 13.16 3.36
CA LEU A 98 8.46 12.09 2.59
C LEU A 98 6.93 12.06 2.75
N LEU A 99 6.42 12.36 3.95
CA LEU A 99 4.98 12.56 4.19
C LEU A 99 4.44 13.74 3.38
N ARG A 100 5.15 14.87 3.37
CA ARG A 100 4.74 16.06 2.60
C ARG A 100 4.76 15.81 1.10
N LEU A 101 5.73 15.06 0.61
CA LEU A 101 5.83 14.66 -0.79
C LEU A 101 4.83 13.57 -1.18
N GLY A 102 4.15 12.96 -0.21
CA GLY A 102 3.19 11.88 -0.40
C GLY A 102 3.81 10.54 -0.78
N VAL A 103 5.11 10.36 -0.54
CA VAL A 103 5.82 9.07 -0.73
C VAL A 103 5.32 8.05 0.27
N VAL A 104 5.24 8.44 1.54
CA VAL A 104 4.69 7.64 2.63
C VAL A 104 3.34 8.20 3.06
N ASN A 105 2.39 7.33 3.39
CA ASN A 105 1.00 7.70 3.69
C ASN A 105 0.55 7.01 4.97
N SER A 106 1.09 7.43 6.11
CA SER A 106 0.70 6.91 7.42
C SER A 106 -0.81 7.08 7.70
N ASN A 107 -1.41 8.17 7.19
CA ASN A 107 -2.81 8.50 7.47
C ASN A 107 -3.82 7.60 6.77
N THR A 108 -3.53 7.07 5.57
CA THR A 108 -4.51 6.27 4.80
C THR A 108 -4.62 4.85 5.33
N LYS A 109 -3.49 4.21 5.65
CA LYS A 109 -3.49 2.88 6.29
C LYS A 109 -4.05 2.94 7.71
N MET A 110 -3.73 3.99 8.45
CA MET A 110 -4.33 4.27 9.75
C MET A 110 -5.84 4.51 9.64
N GLY A 111 -6.32 5.14 8.57
CA GLY A 111 -7.73 5.32 8.28
C GLY A 111 -8.46 4.01 8.01
N ASP A 112 -7.91 3.16 7.16
CA ASP A 112 -8.48 1.84 6.85
C ASP A 112 -8.50 0.94 8.09
N LEU A 113 -7.44 0.96 8.88
CA LEU A 113 -7.38 0.22 10.14
C LEU A 113 -8.32 0.80 11.20
N ARG A 114 -8.45 2.13 11.31
CA ARG A 114 -9.45 2.77 12.17
C ARG A 114 -10.88 2.42 11.76
N ASN A 115 -11.16 2.30 10.47
CA ASN A 115 -12.47 1.90 9.97
C ASN A 115 -12.76 0.43 10.31
N LEU A 116 -11.79 -0.48 10.11
CA LEU A 116 -11.90 -1.87 10.56
C LEU A 116 -12.13 -1.97 12.07
N LEU A 117 -11.45 -1.14 12.86
CA LEU A 117 -11.61 -1.08 14.31
C LEU A 117 -12.93 -0.45 14.75
N LYS A 118 -13.45 0.53 14.00
CA LYS A 118 -14.80 1.06 14.22
C LYS A 118 -15.84 -0.01 13.96
N ASP A 119 -15.70 -0.78 12.88
CA ASP A 119 -16.61 -1.87 12.57
C ASP A 119 -16.62 -2.94 13.68
N VAL A 120 -15.45 -3.21 14.28
CA VAL A 120 -15.34 -4.09 15.46
C VAL A 120 -15.88 -3.43 16.73
N LYS A 121 -15.64 -2.15 16.98
CA LYS A 121 -16.15 -1.43 18.15
C LYS A 121 -17.65 -1.21 18.15
N PHE A 122 -18.28 -1.11 16.99
CA PHE A 122 -19.74 -1.05 16.91
C PHE A 122 -20.43 -2.35 17.35
N GLY A 123 -19.69 -3.46 17.48
CA GLY A 123 -20.17 -4.68 18.13
C GLY A 123 -20.16 -4.61 19.66
N GLU A 124 -19.47 -3.65 20.29
CA GLU A 124 -19.37 -3.49 21.75
C GLU A 124 -20.68 -2.99 22.40
N GLY A 125 -21.69 -2.62 21.62
CA GLY A 125 -23.00 -2.15 22.13
C GLY A 125 -23.94 -3.26 22.58
N VAL A 126 -23.51 -4.52 22.64
CA VAL A 126 -24.29 -5.65 23.15
C VAL A 126 -23.76 -6.04 24.52
N ALA A 127 -24.50 -5.64 25.55
CA ALA A 127 -24.28 -6.04 26.93
C ALA A 127 -24.39 -7.57 27.10
N THR A 128 -23.35 -8.31 26.79
CA THR A 128 -23.24 -9.70 27.25
C THR A 128 -21.75 -10.09 27.35
N THR A 129 -21.34 -10.44 28.53
CA THR A 129 -20.04 -11.01 28.91
C THR A 129 -18.84 -10.05 28.93
N ASP A 130 -19.00 -8.93 29.58
CA ASP A 130 -18.00 -7.88 29.80
C ASP A 130 -16.66 -8.39 30.40
N ASN A 131 -16.68 -9.48 31.16
CA ASN A 131 -15.52 -9.98 31.90
C ASN A 131 -14.56 -10.88 31.08
N MET A 132 -15.03 -11.55 30.02
CA MET A 132 -14.17 -12.38 29.16
C MET A 132 -13.53 -11.61 28.00
N VAL A 133 -14.21 -10.57 27.51
CA VAL A 133 -13.83 -9.85 26.31
C VAL A 133 -12.88 -8.69 26.63
N LYS A 134 -13.02 -8.05 27.79
CA LYS A 134 -12.14 -6.94 28.22
C LYS A 134 -10.64 -7.29 28.31
N PRO A 135 -10.22 -8.42 28.90
CA PRO A 135 -8.80 -8.78 28.93
C PRO A 135 -8.23 -9.04 27.54
N PHE A 136 -9.02 -9.67 26.66
CA PHE A 136 -8.65 -9.91 25.28
C PHE A 136 -8.46 -8.61 24.51
N PHE A 137 -9.37 -7.64 24.62
CA PHE A 137 -9.23 -6.32 23.97
C PHE A 137 -8.11 -5.47 24.59
N LYS A 138 -7.81 -5.62 25.87
CA LYS A 138 -6.69 -4.93 26.54
C LYS A 138 -5.34 -5.51 26.10
N ALA A 139 -5.24 -6.83 25.97
CA ALA A 139 -4.06 -7.51 25.41
C ALA A 139 -3.91 -7.20 23.91
N MET A 140 -4.99 -7.28 23.13
CA MET A 140 -5.02 -6.86 21.72
C MET A 140 -4.65 -5.38 21.54
N GLY A 141 -4.97 -4.49 22.47
CA GLY A 141 -4.62 -3.08 22.40
C GLY A 141 -3.10 -2.83 22.38
N ARG A 142 -2.32 -3.63 23.12
CA ARG A 142 -0.86 -3.53 23.12
C ARG A 142 -0.24 -4.19 21.88
N ILE A 143 -0.66 -5.41 21.55
CA ILE A 143 -0.22 -6.15 20.36
C ILE A 143 -0.60 -5.38 19.08
N LYS A 144 -1.77 -4.73 19.08
CA LYS A 144 -2.28 -3.91 18.00
C LYS A 144 -1.33 -2.78 17.62
N ASN A 145 -0.80 -2.03 18.57
CA ASN A 145 0.08 -0.90 18.28
C ASN A 145 1.38 -1.36 17.63
N VAL A 146 2.00 -2.42 18.14
CA VAL A 146 3.23 -2.99 17.57
C VAL A 146 2.99 -3.58 16.18
N ALA A 147 1.92 -4.35 16.00
CA ALA A 147 1.58 -4.93 14.69
C ALA A 147 1.17 -3.86 13.67
N GLN A 148 0.57 -2.77 14.13
CA GLN A 148 0.21 -1.61 13.34
C GLN A 148 1.45 -0.87 12.84
N ASP A 149 2.41 -0.66 13.73
CA ASP A 149 3.67 0.00 13.40
C ASP A 149 4.49 -0.86 12.42
N LEU A 150 4.51 -2.18 12.61
CA LEU A 150 5.15 -3.13 11.67
C LEU A 150 4.49 -3.08 10.28
N TYR A 151 3.15 -3.10 10.22
CA TYR A 151 2.42 -3.08 8.97
C TYR A 151 2.66 -1.79 8.17
N VAL A 152 2.78 -0.65 8.84
CA VAL A 152 3.14 0.64 8.21
C VAL A 152 4.60 0.63 7.81
N ALA A 153 5.49 0.14 8.68
CA ALA A 153 6.93 0.10 8.43
C ALA A 153 7.30 -0.74 7.21
N GLU A 154 6.64 -1.87 6.99
CA GLU A 154 6.86 -2.74 5.82
C GLU A 154 6.59 -2.04 4.49
N ASP A 155 5.51 -1.29 4.43
CA ASP A 155 5.12 -0.55 3.24
C ASP A 155 6.00 0.67 3.01
N ASP A 156 6.26 1.41 4.07
CA ASP A 156 7.09 2.61 4.03
C ASP A 156 8.53 2.25 3.67
N PHE A 157 9.06 1.12 4.16
CA PHE A 157 10.40 0.66 3.83
C PHE A 157 10.63 0.57 2.32
N TRP A 158 9.74 -0.10 1.61
CA TRP A 158 9.88 -0.25 0.15
C TRP A 158 9.62 1.05 -0.61
N LYS A 159 8.71 1.89 -0.14
CA LYS A 159 8.48 3.22 -0.73
C LYS A 159 9.70 4.12 -0.58
N ILE A 160 10.30 4.17 0.62
CA ILE A 160 11.50 4.95 0.90
C ILE A 160 12.68 4.42 0.09
N THR A 161 12.84 3.10 0.02
CA THR A 161 13.88 2.47 -0.81
C THR A 161 13.72 2.84 -2.28
N ASN A 162 12.52 2.69 -2.84
CA ASN A 162 12.25 3.07 -4.23
C ASN A 162 12.55 4.55 -4.46
N TYR A 163 12.10 5.42 -3.57
CA TYR A 163 12.33 6.86 -3.65
C TYR A 163 13.82 7.21 -3.66
N ALA A 164 14.61 6.63 -2.77
CA ALA A 164 16.03 6.91 -2.68
C ALA A 164 16.77 6.46 -3.94
N VAL A 165 16.47 5.29 -4.47
CA VAL A 165 17.08 4.79 -5.71
C VAL A 165 16.62 5.60 -6.92
N GLU A 166 15.34 5.98 -6.99
CA GLU A 166 14.84 6.84 -8.07
C GLU A 166 15.56 8.18 -8.12
N MET A 167 15.71 8.85 -6.98
CA MET A 167 16.43 10.11 -6.90
C MET A 167 17.86 9.98 -7.44
N GLU A 168 18.58 8.96 -6.99
CA GLU A 168 19.98 8.79 -7.37
C GLU A 168 20.13 8.46 -8.85
N ARG A 169 19.36 7.48 -9.37
CA ARG A 169 19.47 7.05 -10.77
C ARG A 169 19.04 8.12 -11.77
N MET A 170 18.00 8.92 -11.44
CA MET A 170 17.61 10.05 -12.27
C MET A 170 18.65 11.17 -12.23
N GLY A 171 19.16 11.49 -11.03
CA GLY A 171 20.23 12.50 -10.88
C GLY A 171 21.45 12.13 -11.71
N GLN A 172 21.89 10.87 -11.66
CA GLN A 172 23.01 10.38 -12.49
C GLN A 172 22.67 10.44 -13.99
N ALA A 173 21.46 10.05 -14.40
CA ALA A 173 21.04 10.06 -15.80
C ALA A 173 21.01 11.48 -16.38
N TYR A 174 20.42 12.43 -15.64
CA TYR A 174 20.36 13.83 -16.05
C TYR A 174 21.77 14.47 -16.08
N ALA A 175 22.61 14.21 -15.07
CA ALA A 175 23.96 14.71 -15.04
C ALA A 175 24.82 14.22 -16.24
N LYS A 176 24.70 12.91 -16.58
CA LYS A 176 25.37 12.35 -17.77
C LYS A 176 24.89 12.98 -19.08
N ALA A 177 23.65 13.43 -19.13
CA ALA A 177 23.07 14.10 -20.29
C ALA A 177 23.33 15.64 -20.32
N GLY A 178 24.05 16.18 -19.32
CA GLY A 178 24.28 17.62 -19.19
C GLY A 178 23.04 18.43 -18.79
N ILE A 179 21.97 17.75 -18.31
CA ILE A 179 20.71 18.38 -17.91
C ILE A 179 20.78 18.75 -16.44
N LYS A 180 20.73 20.04 -16.15
CA LYS A 180 20.69 20.53 -14.77
C LYS A 180 19.31 20.33 -14.16
N ARG A 181 19.24 19.65 -13.01
CA ARG A 181 18.03 19.49 -12.20
C ARG A 181 18.34 19.92 -10.76
N THR A 182 17.44 20.67 -10.15
CA THR A 182 17.57 21.00 -8.73
C THR A 182 17.24 19.78 -7.88
N THR A 183 17.77 19.74 -6.67
CA THR A 183 17.43 18.67 -5.70
C THR A 183 15.92 18.57 -5.46
N GLN A 184 15.24 19.72 -5.42
CA GLN A 184 13.79 19.75 -5.21
C GLN A 184 13.03 19.13 -6.41
N GLN A 185 13.42 19.44 -7.64
CA GLN A 185 12.84 18.82 -8.84
C GLN A 185 13.02 17.31 -8.87
N LEU A 186 14.21 16.83 -8.49
CA LEU A 186 14.47 15.38 -8.39
C LEU A 186 13.62 14.73 -7.31
N LYS A 187 13.45 15.37 -6.15
CA LYS A 187 12.60 14.90 -5.06
C LYS A 187 11.13 14.76 -5.50
N GLU A 188 10.60 15.76 -6.16
CA GLU A 188 9.21 15.76 -6.63
C GLU A 188 8.98 14.73 -7.73
N GLU A 189 9.91 14.60 -8.69
CA GLU A 189 9.84 13.60 -9.74
C GLU A 189 9.94 12.18 -9.16
N ALA A 190 10.86 11.91 -8.24
CA ALA A 190 10.99 10.63 -7.56
C ALA A 190 9.74 10.29 -6.76
N ALA A 191 9.18 11.26 -6.04
CA ALA A 191 7.96 11.09 -5.28
C ALA A 191 6.77 10.76 -6.19
N ASP A 192 6.64 11.44 -7.33
CA ASP A 192 5.59 11.14 -8.31
C ASP A 192 5.72 9.71 -8.87
N ILE A 193 6.93 9.30 -9.19
CA ILE A 193 7.18 7.93 -9.65
C ILE A 193 6.74 6.93 -8.60
N VAL A 194 7.18 7.08 -7.35
CA VAL A 194 6.86 6.12 -6.28
C VAL A 194 5.35 6.05 -6.02
N LYS A 195 4.66 7.19 -5.94
CA LYS A 195 3.21 7.24 -5.78
C LYS A 195 2.46 6.43 -6.83
N ASN A 196 2.96 6.42 -8.06
CA ASN A 196 2.29 5.79 -9.19
C ASN A 196 2.74 4.34 -9.45
N THR A 197 3.98 3.98 -9.06
CA THR A 197 4.60 2.69 -9.41
C THR A 197 4.84 1.75 -8.22
N VAL A 198 4.49 2.20 -7.02
CA VAL A 198 4.44 1.34 -5.82
C VAL A 198 3.00 1.28 -5.32
N PRO A 199 2.51 0.14 -4.82
CA PRO A 199 1.15 0.03 -4.34
C PRO A 199 0.82 1.10 -3.31
N ASN A 200 -0.29 1.80 -3.53
CA ASN A 200 -0.75 2.85 -2.64
C ASN A 200 -2.27 2.81 -2.52
N TYR A 201 -2.75 2.22 -1.46
CA TYR A 201 -4.19 2.05 -1.20
C TYR A 201 -4.97 3.35 -1.02
N ALA A 202 -4.29 4.51 -0.97
CA ALA A 202 -4.95 5.82 -1.02
C ALA A 202 -5.66 6.07 -2.36
N TYR A 203 -5.15 5.48 -3.44
CA TYR A 203 -5.68 5.65 -4.79
C TYR A 203 -6.73 4.60 -5.21
N VAL A 204 -7.17 3.77 -4.27
CA VAL A 204 -8.27 2.83 -4.53
C VAL A 204 -9.55 3.62 -4.81
N SER A 205 -10.18 3.36 -5.95
CA SER A 205 -11.40 4.07 -6.36
C SER A 205 -12.55 3.88 -5.38
N ASP A 206 -13.47 4.85 -5.32
CA ASP A 206 -14.63 4.77 -4.42
C ASP A 206 -15.54 3.59 -4.77
N THR A 207 -15.58 3.17 -6.03
CA THR A 207 -16.28 1.95 -6.46
C THR A 207 -15.70 0.71 -5.81
N VAL A 208 -14.37 0.57 -5.79
CA VAL A 208 -13.69 -0.55 -5.13
C VAL A 208 -13.86 -0.46 -3.61
N ARG A 209 -13.88 0.75 -3.03
CA ARG A 209 -14.18 0.96 -1.61
C ARG A 209 -15.62 0.55 -1.26
N ALA A 210 -16.57 0.84 -2.14
CA ALA A 210 -17.96 0.41 -1.97
C ALA A 210 -18.09 -1.12 -2.03
N LEU A 211 -17.40 -1.78 -2.97
CA LEU A 211 -17.36 -3.24 -3.09
C LEU A 211 -16.80 -3.94 -1.85
N ARG A 212 -15.91 -3.29 -1.09
CA ARG A 212 -15.40 -3.81 0.19
C ARG A 212 -16.49 -4.04 1.24
N ARG A 213 -17.62 -3.36 1.14
CA ARG A 213 -18.76 -3.54 2.06
C ARG A 213 -19.48 -4.87 1.86
N PHE A 214 -19.34 -5.49 0.68
CA PHE A 214 -19.87 -6.82 0.43
C PHE A 214 -18.98 -7.92 1.04
N PRO A 215 -19.54 -9.06 1.45
CA PRO A 215 -18.77 -10.16 2.05
C PRO A 215 -17.60 -10.67 1.19
N ILE A 216 -17.75 -10.60 -0.13
CA ILE A 216 -16.76 -11.08 -1.13
C ILE A 216 -15.75 -9.97 -1.50
N GLY A 217 -16.04 -8.70 -1.20
CA GLY A 217 -15.28 -7.54 -1.69
C GLY A 217 -13.97 -7.23 -0.96
N ASN A 218 -13.63 -7.96 0.09
CA ASN A 218 -12.45 -7.68 0.92
C ASN A 218 -11.12 -7.74 0.18
N PHE A 219 -11.04 -8.55 -0.88
CA PHE A 219 -9.82 -8.78 -1.65
C PHE A 219 -9.72 -7.97 -2.94
N MET A 220 -10.77 -7.22 -3.30
CA MET A 220 -10.80 -6.48 -4.59
C MET A 220 -9.80 -5.32 -4.67
N SER A 221 -9.41 -4.75 -3.53
CA SER A 221 -8.47 -3.62 -3.52
C SER A 221 -7.06 -4.00 -3.90
N PHE A 222 -6.61 -5.19 -3.50
CA PHE A 222 -5.27 -5.67 -3.81
C PHE A 222 -5.10 -5.95 -5.32
N PRO A 223 -5.96 -6.74 -6.00
CA PRO A 223 -5.89 -6.91 -7.44
C PRO A 223 -6.01 -5.61 -8.24
N SER A 224 -6.91 -4.71 -7.85
CA SER A 224 -7.07 -3.43 -8.55
C SER A 224 -5.81 -2.58 -8.46
N GLU A 225 -5.14 -2.59 -7.32
CA GLU A 225 -3.91 -1.85 -7.10
C GLU A 225 -2.72 -2.48 -7.84
N ILE A 226 -2.66 -3.82 -7.94
CA ILE A 226 -1.69 -4.53 -8.78
C ILE A 226 -1.83 -4.11 -10.24
N ILE A 227 -3.05 -4.15 -10.78
CA ILE A 227 -3.33 -3.78 -12.18
C ILE A 227 -2.93 -2.32 -12.44
N ARG A 228 -3.35 -1.40 -11.55
CA ARG A 228 -3.00 0.01 -11.64
C ARG A 228 -1.49 0.23 -11.65
N THR A 229 -0.81 -0.35 -10.67
CA THR A 229 0.62 -0.16 -10.45
C THR A 229 1.43 -0.76 -11.61
N THR A 230 1.11 -1.99 -12.03
CA THR A 230 1.77 -2.65 -13.17
C THR A 230 1.58 -1.85 -14.46
N GLY A 231 0.37 -1.39 -14.74
CA GLY A 231 0.09 -0.53 -15.89
C GLY A 231 0.85 0.80 -15.85
N ASN A 232 1.03 1.37 -14.67
CA ASN A 232 1.80 2.60 -14.50
C ASN A 232 3.30 2.39 -14.67
N ILE A 233 3.85 1.27 -14.17
CA ILE A 233 5.27 0.90 -14.39
C ILE A 233 5.53 0.75 -15.89
N ALA A 234 4.67 0.02 -16.60
CA ALA A 234 4.78 -0.17 -18.05
C ALA A 234 4.73 1.15 -18.82
N ARG A 235 3.73 2.01 -18.53
CA ARG A 235 3.61 3.34 -19.15
C ARG A 235 4.83 4.23 -18.84
N ARG A 236 5.35 4.18 -17.63
CA ARG A 236 6.54 4.93 -17.24
C ARG A 236 7.77 4.41 -18.00
N ALA A 237 7.99 3.10 -18.06
CA ALA A 237 9.08 2.48 -18.80
C ALA A 237 9.07 2.88 -20.27
N LEU A 238 7.90 2.78 -20.93
CA LEU A 238 7.74 3.18 -22.32
C LEU A 238 8.00 4.69 -22.53
N ARG A 239 7.59 5.53 -21.59
CA ARG A 239 7.82 6.97 -21.64
C ARG A 239 9.30 7.30 -21.50
N GLU A 240 10.02 6.59 -20.64
CA GLU A 240 11.48 6.75 -20.44
C GLU A 240 12.30 6.26 -21.63
N ILE A 241 11.80 5.26 -22.39
CA ILE A 241 12.45 4.74 -23.60
C ILE A 241 12.09 5.56 -24.85
N ARG A 242 10.95 6.26 -24.82
CA ARG A 242 10.52 7.07 -25.97
C ARG A 242 11.51 8.18 -26.28
N ASP A 243 11.93 8.24 -27.52
CA ASP A 243 12.80 9.32 -27.98
C ASP A 243 12.06 10.66 -28.01
N PRO A 244 12.55 11.70 -27.34
CA PRO A 244 11.86 12.99 -27.25
C PRO A 244 11.82 13.75 -28.58
N LYS A 245 12.73 13.46 -29.53
CA LYS A 245 12.80 14.13 -30.82
C LYS A 245 11.88 13.47 -31.85
N THR A 246 11.88 12.14 -31.90
CA THR A 246 11.14 11.38 -32.93
C THR A 246 9.81 10.84 -32.43
N GLY A 247 9.58 10.83 -31.12
CA GLY A 247 8.40 10.22 -30.52
C GLY A 247 8.38 8.68 -30.60
N LYS A 248 9.37 8.05 -31.23
CA LYS A 248 9.44 6.60 -31.40
C LYS A 248 9.94 5.92 -30.12
N ILE A 249 9.40 4.73 -29.87
CA ILE A 249 9.84 3.86 -28.77
C ILE A 249 10.97 2.96 -29.34
N ASN A 250 12.22 3.30 -29.00
CA ASN A 250 13.37 2.50 -29.36
C ASN A 250 14.44 2.60 -28.25
N PRO A 251 14.67 1.51 -27.50
CA PRO A 251 15.62 1.53 -26.39
C PRO A 251 17.08 1.72 -26.83
N ILE A 252 17.41 1.41 -28.09
CA ILE A 252 18.77 1.51 -28.60
C ILE A 252 19.09 2.92 -29.07
N THR A 253 18.23 3.49 -29.92
CA THR A 253 18.52 4.77 -30.59
C THR A 253 17.93 5.99 -29.88
N SER A 254 17.08 5.81 -28.86
CA SER A 254 16.48 6.92 -28.11
C SER A 254 17.54 7.83 -27.51
N THR A 255 17.33 9.12 -27.62
CA THR A 255 18.15 10.18 -27.00
C THR A 255 17.65 10.56 -25.61
N ASN A 256 16.60 9.88 -25.08
CA ASN A 256 16.08 10.13 -23.75
C ASN A 256 17.14 9.79 -22.68
N PRO A 257 17.49 10.72 -21.78
CA PRO A 257 18.47 10.47 -20.73
C PRO A 257 18.05 9.32 -19.79
N LEU A 258 16.75 9.10 -19.63
CA LEU A 258 16.20 8.07 -18.74
C LEU A 258 16.03 6.71 -19.39
N LYS A 259 16.40 6.53 -20.69
CA LYS A 259 16.18 5.28 -21.42
C LYS A 259 16.75 4.03 -20.71
N GLY A 260 17.91 4.15 -20.08
CA GLY A 260 18.50 3.04 -19.31
C GLY A 260 17.68 2.65 -18.09
N ILE A 261 16.97 3.61 -17.47
CA ILE A 261 16.07 3.37 -16.36
C ILE A 261 14.83 2.64 -16.88
N GLY A 262 14.23 3.12 -17.98
CA GLY A 262 13.06 2.49 -18.62
C GLY A 262 13.33 1.05 -19.03
N LEU A 263 14.51 0.76 -19.55
CA LEU A 263 14.92 -0.61 -19.91
C LEU A 263 15.00 -1.53 -18.67
N ARG A 264 15.58 -1.04 -17.58
CA ARG A 264 15.63 -1.80 -16.31
C ARG A 264 14.24 -2.06 -15.74
N ARG A 265 13.29 -1.13 -15.91
CA ARG A 265 11.89 -1.35 -15.53
C ARG A 265 11.26 -2.48 -16.38
N LEU A 266 11.47 -2.49 -17.70
CA LEU A 266 10.95 -3.58 -18.55
C LEU A 266 11.55 -4.93 -18.16
N LEU A 267 12.85 -4.98 -17.90
CA LEU A 267 13.51 -6.20 -17.43
C LEU A 267 12.96 -6.63 -16.06
N GLY A 268 12.80 -5.68 -15.13
CA GLY A 268 12.23 -5.93 -13.82
C GLY A 268 10.81 -6.49 -13.90
N MET A 269 9.97 -5.92 -14.74
CA MET A 269 8.61 -6.44 -14.99
C MET A 269 8.64 -7.85 -15.56
N ALA A 270 9.48 -8.10 -16.59
CA ALA A 270 9.60 -9.43 -17.18
C ALA A 270 10.02 -10.46 -16.13
N MET A 271 11.06 -10.18 -15.33
CA MET A 271 11.52 -11.08 -14.27
C MET A 271 10.46 -11.31 -13.21
N THR A 272 9.79 -10.25 -12.75
CA THR A 272 8.77 -10.38 -11.72
C THR A 272 7.60 -11.25 -12.19
N HIS A 273 7.20 -11.15 -13.46
CA HIS A 273 6.10 -11.95 -14.01
C HIS A 273 6.49 -13.40 -14.29
N THR A 274 7.76 -13.70 -14.56
CA THR A 274 8.21 -15.05 -14.88
C THR A 274 8.75 -15.80 -13.65
N MET A 275 9.56 -15.15 -12.83
CA MET A 275 10.27 -15.82 -11.73
C MET A 275 9.41 -16.02 -10.48
N ILE A 276 8.48 -15.11 -10.17
CA ILE A 276 7.62 -15.27 -9.00
C ILE A 276 6.66 -16.44 -9.17
N PRO A 277 5.91 -16.58 -10.28
CA PRO A 277 5.09 -17.77 -10.51
C PRO A 277 5.92 -19.06 -10.54
N ALA A 278 7.07 -19.06 -11.23
CA ALA A 278 7.95 -20.24 -11.29
C ALA A 278 8.49 -20.65 -9.91
N GLY A 279 8.84 -19.68 -9.06
CA GLY A 279 9.27 -19.94 -7.69
C GLY A 279 8.16 -20.51 -6.81
N LEU A 280 6.92 -20.03 -6.98
CA LEU A 280 5.76 -20.54 -6.23
C LEU A 280 5.41 -21.97 -6.64
N THR A 281 5.45 -22.30 -7.94
CA THR A 281 5.21 -23.66 -8.43
C THR A 281 6.32 -24.63 -8.01
N ALA A 282 7.57 -24.23 -8.08
CA ALA A 282 8.71 -25.03 -7.63
C ALA A 282 8.72 -25.27 -6.10
N GLY A 283 8.19 -24.32 -5.32
CA GLY A 283 8.05 -24.44 -3.87
C GLY A 283 6.83 -25.23 -3.38
N GLY A 284 6.04 -25.82 -4.28
CA GLY A 284 4.85 -26.60 -3.92
C GLY A 284 3.71 -25.77 -3.30
N MET A 285 3.67 -24.48 -3.56
CA MET A 285 2.65 -23.54 -3.08
C MET A 285 1.61 -23.21 -4.18
N ALA A 286 1.44 -24.12 -5.15
CA ALA A 286 0.42 -24.03 -6.19
C ALA A 286 -0.86 -24.78 -5.76
#